data_661d1a096ff023a27892a081a623df8b
#
_entry.id   661d1a096ff023a27892a081a623df8b
#
_cell.length_a   1.000
_cell.length_b   1.000
_cell.length_c   1.000
_cell.angle_alpha   90.00
_cell.angle_beta   90.00
_cell.angle_gamma   90.00
#
_symmetry.space_group_name_H-M   'P 1'
#
loop_
_entity.id
_entity.type
_entity.pdbx_description
1 polymer ?
#
loop_
_entity_poly.entity_id
_entity_poly.type
_entity_poly.pdbx_seq_one_letter_code
_entity_poly.pdbx_strand_id
1 'polypeptide(L)'
;MTNVRIDQNGIPKAPVLDPTAPLLHRSGVTAVDAGDPADAGGAVDCAGYERCRFDISITGAGFTSLTVQILFWNSRQSLWFGGASRQFTSTGQHTLDVDARGATIFLKVTAATATTFSLAADYALS
;
A
#
# COMPACT_ATOMS: atom_id res chain seq x y z
N MET A 1 -24.66 -6.50 7.13
CA MET A 1 -24.62 -5.98 8.50
C MET A 1 -23.26 -5.35 8.78
N THR A 2 -23.25 -4.21 9.35
CA THR A 2 -22.02 -3.58 9.76
C THR A 2 -21.46 -4.30 10.97
N ASN A 3 -20.20 -4.68 10.90
CA ASN A 3 -19.52 -5.25 12.04
C ASN A 3 -19.18 -4.15 13.02
N VAL A 4 -19.90 -4.12 14.12
CA VAL A 4 -19.61 -3.22 15.22
C VAL A 4 -18.82 -4.01 16.24
N ARG A 5 -17.59 -3.58 16.48
CA ARG A 5 -16.80 -4.17 17.55
C ARG A 5 -17.28 -3.62 18.89
N ILE A 6 -17.34 -4.49 19.85
CA ILE A 6 -17.69 -4.12 21.21
C ILE A 6 -16.48 -4.47 22.06
N ASP A 7 -16.04 -3.51 22.88
CA ASP A 7 -14.96 -3.76 23.79
C ASP A 7 -15.43 -4.64 24.96
N GLN A 8 -14.51 -5.02 25.82
CA GLN A 8 -14.83 -5.90 26.94
C GLN A 8 -15.80 -5.29 27.96
N ASN A 9 -16.03 -3.99 27.90
CA ASN A 9 -16.99 -3.30 28.75
C ASN A 9 -18.37 -3.16 28.10
N GLY A 10 -18.54 -3.71 26.90
CA GLY A 10 -19.79 -3.65 26.16
C GLY A 10 -20.03 -2.33 25.45
N ILE A 11 -19.03 -1.46 25.35
CA ILE A 11 -19.14 -0.17 24.66
C ILE A 11 -18.88 -0.40 23.17
N PRO A 12 -19.85 -0.06 22.30
CA PRO A 12 -19.62 -0.16 20.87
C PRO A 12 -18.47 0.73 20.40
N LYS A 13 -17.53 0.14 19.69
CA LYS A 13 -16.51 0.92 19.00
C LYS A 13 -17.09 1.44 17.69
N ALA A 14 -16.50 2.53 17.17
CA ALA A 14 -16.86 3.02 15.85
C ALA A 14 -16.77 1.89 14.82
N PRO A 15 -17.69 1.82 13.86
CA PRO A 15 -17.60 0.82 12.81
C PRO A 15 -16.27 0.94 12.08
N VAL A 16 -15.60 -0.19 11.93
CA VAL A 16 -14.34 -0.26 11.18
C VAL A 16 -14.51 -1.25 10.05
N LEU A 17 -13.76 -1.06 8.99
CA LEU A 17 -13.70 -2.04 7.92
C LEU A 17 -13.04 -3.31 8.45
N ASP A 18 -13.50 -4.44 7.93
CA ASP A 18 -12.86 -5.71 8.21
C ASP A 18 -11.39 -5.60 7.77
N PRO A 19 -10.41 -5.78 8.68
CA PRO A 19 -9.01 -5.65 8.32
C PRO A 19 -8.55 -6.70 7.29
N THR A 20 -9.32 -7.77 7.08
CA THR A 20 -9.02 -8.75 6.04
C THR A 20 -9.61 -8.39 4.68
N ALA A 21 -10.54 -7.44 4.63
CA ALA A 21 -11.15 -6.99 3.38
C ALA A 21 -10.21 -6.02 2.66
N PRO A 22 -9.78 -6.34 1.43
CA PRO A 22 -8.86 -5.48 0.71
C PRO A 22 -9.52 -4.17 0.27
N LEU A 23 -8.74 -3.11 0.32
CA LEU A 23 -9.11 -1.78 -0.13
C LEU A 23 -8.16 -1.34 -1.24
N LEU A 24 -8.67 -0.53 -2.17
CA LEU A 24 -7.85 -0.04 -3.27
C LEU A 24 -6.84 0.99 -2.79
N HIS A 25 -5.57 0.81 -3.16
CA HIS A 25 -4.53 1.82 -3.02
C HIS A 25 -4.17 2.45 -4.36
N ARG A 26 -3.76 1.64 -5.33
CA ARG A 26 -3.39 2.09 -6.66
C ARG A 26 -3.91 1.14 -7.73
N SER A 27 -4.26 1.68 -8.89
CA SER A 27 -4.66 0.87 -10.04
C SER A 27 -4.19 1.53 -11.34
N GLY A 28 -4.00 0.72 -12.38
CA GLY A 28 -3.63 1.21 -13.69
C GLY A 28 -2.30 1.96 -13.72
N VAL A 29 -1.35 1.57 -12.87
CA VAL A 29 -0.02 2.19 -12.85
C VAL A 29 0.80 1.57 -13.98
N THR A 30 1.08 2.35 -15.01
CA THR A 30 1.76 1.89 -16.23
C THR A 30 3.12 2.54 -16.45
N ALA A 31 3.55 3.37 -15.53
CA ALA A 31 4.84 4.04 -15.58
C ALA A 31 5.46 4.14 -14.19
N VAL A 32 6.78 4.23 -14.16
CA VAL A 32 7.54 4.52 -12.93
C VAL A 32 7.13 5.88 -12.41
N ASP A 33 6.97 6.00 -11.10
CA ASP A 33 6.64 7.28 -10.47
C ASP A 33 7.80 8.25 -10.62
N ALA A 34 7.53 9.45 -11.13
CA ALA A 34 8.55 10.45 -11.37
C ALA A 34 9.12 11.05 -10.08
N GLY A 35 8.38 10.96 -8.98
CA GLY A 35 8.77 11.48 -7.68
C GLY A 35 7.83 11.02 -6.60
N ASP A 36 8.03 11.55 -5.40
CA ASP A 36 7.13 11.27 -4.28
C ASP A 36 5.81 12.03 -4.47
N PRO A 37 4.69 11.51 -3.92
CA PRO A 37 3.44 12.26 -3.96
C PRO A 37 3.58 13.64 -3.31
N ALA A 38 2.84 14.61 -3.82
CA ALA A 38 2.90 15.98 -3.31
C ALA A 38 2.41 16.10 -1.87
N ASP A 39 1.46 15.24 -1.49
CA ASP A 39 0.88 15.20 -0.15
C ASP A 39 0.45 13.76 0.19
N ALA A 40 -0.19 13.59 1.33
CA ALA A 40 -0.63 12.27 1.80
C ALA A 40 -2.05 11.90 1.36
N GLY A 41 -2.67 12.66 0.46
CA GLY A 41 -4.07 12.47 0.10
C GLY A 41 -4.40 11.12 -0.55
N GLY A 42 -3.48 10.54 -1.31
CA GLY A 42 -3.65 9.22 -1.94
C GLY A 42 -2.98 8.08 -1.19
N ALA A 43 -2.53 8.31 0.03
CA ALA A 43 -1.77 7.35 0.81
C ALA A 43 -2.69 6.42 1.62
N VAL A 44 -2.09 5.39 2.18
CA VAL A 44 -2.76 4.46 3.09
C VAL A 44 -2.58 4.96 4.53
N ASP A 45 -3.67 5.29 5.18
CA ASP A 45 -3.66 5.66 6.60
C ASP A 45 -3.78 4.40 7.45
N CYS A 46 -2.70 4.06 8.13
CA CYS A 46 -2.64 2.88 8.99
C CYS A 46 -2.89 3.20 10.47
N ALA A 47 -3.43 4.37 10.78
CA ALA A 47 -3.71 4.75 12.17
C ALA A 47 -4.58 3.69 12.87
N GLY A 48 -4.16 3.24 14.04
CA GLY A 48 -4.83 2.19 14.78
C GLY A 48 -4.46 0.75 14.37
N TYR A 49 -3.59 0.60 13.38
CA TYR A 49 -3.15 -0.71 12.90
C TYR A 49 -1.62 -0.79 12.91
N GLU A 50 -1.12 -1.99 13.15
CA GLU A 50 0.32 -2.20 13.20
C GLU A 50 0.90 -2.60 11.85
N ARG A 51 0.10 -3.32 11.04
CA ARG A 51 0.58 -3.91 9.80
C ARG A 51 -0.33 -3.56 8.63
N CYS A 52 0.31 -3.48 7.46
CA CYS A 52 -0.38 -3.33 6.18
C CYS A 52 0.16 -4.40 5.23
N ARG A 53 -0.74 -5.19 4.65
CA ARG A 53 -0.38 -6.11 3.58
C ARG A 53 -0.86 -5.51 2.27
N PHE A 54 0.06 -5.35 1.33
CA PHE A 54 -0.30 -5.01 -0.03
C PHE A 54 -0.48 -6.27 -0.87
N ASP A 55 -1.59 -6.33 -1.58
CA ASP A 55 -1.87 -7.34 -2.60
C ASP A 55 -1.61 -6.69 -3.95
N ILE A 56 -0.58 -7.14 -4.65
CA ILE A 56 -0.06 -6.49 -5.85
C ILE A 56 -0.29 -7.40 -7.04
N SER A 57 -0.92 -6.88 -8.08
CA SER A 57 -1.08 -7.57 -9.35
C SER A 57 -0.28 -6.85 -10.41
N ILE A 58 0.57 -7.59 -11.12
CA ILE A 58 1.42 -7.06 -12.18
C ILE A 58 1.10 -7.80 -13.47
N THR A 59 0.81 -7.06 -14.52
CA THR A 59 0.68 -7.57 -15.88
C THR A 59 1.65 -6.83 -16.78
N GLY A 60 1.97 -7.40 -17.93
CA GLY A 60 2.84 -6.73 -18.88
C GLY A 60 3.44 -7.68 -19.92
N ALA A 61 4.11 -7.07 -20.89
CA ALA A 61 4.83 -7.78 -21.94
C ALA A 61 6.33 -7.44 -21.86
N GLY A 62 7.17 -8.42 -22.18
CA GLY A 62 8.63 -8.23 -22.11
C GLY A 62 9.09 -7.88 -20.69
N PHE A 63 8.43 -8.44 -19.70
CA PHE A 63 8.66 -8.09 -18.30
C PHE A 63 9.91 -8.78 -17.75
N THR A 64 10.80 -8.00 -17.15
CA THR A 64 11.99 -8.50 -16.46
C THR A 64 11.88 -8.25 -14.96
N SER A 65 11.60 -7.01 -14.55
CA SER A 65 11.54 -6.66 -13.14
C SER A 65 10.73 -5.38 -12.91
N LEU A 66 10.25 -5.24 -11.70
CA LEU A 66 9.60 -4.03 -11.21
C LEU A 66 9.96 -3.87 -9.73
N THR A 67 10.39 -2.67 -9.35
CA THR A 67 10.77 -2.36 -7.97
C THR A 67 9.81 -1.36 -7.38
N VAL A 68 9.36 -1.65 -6.16
CA VAL A 68 8.54 -0.75 -5.36
C VAL A 68 9.30 -0.36 -4.10
N GLN A 69 8.97 0.80 -3.55
CA GLN A 69 9.49 1.28 -2.28
C GLN A 69 8.34 1.76 -1.42
N ILE A 70 8.36 1.43 -0.15
CA ILE A 70 7.40 1.96 0.81
C ILE A 70 7.89 3.32 1.29
N LEU A 71 7.02 4.32 1.18
CA LEU A 71 7.27 5.66 1.70
C LEU A 71 6.46 5.87 2.96
N PHE A 72 7.04 6.58 3.92
CA PHE A 72 6.40 6.97 5.17
C PHE A 72 6.23 8.48 5.21
N TRP A 73 4.99 8.93 5.45
CA TRP A 73 4.69 10.35 5.55
C TRP A 73 5.05 10.90 6.92
N ASN A 74 5.81 11.97 6.94
CA ASN A 74 6.09 12.74 8.14
C ASN A 74 5.26 14.02 8.09
N SER A 75 4.18 14.06 8.86
CA SER A 75 3.23 15.18 8.82
C SER A 75 3.82 16.47 9.39
N ARG A 76 4.79 16.36 10.30
CA ARG A 76 5.44 17.51 10.88
C ARG A 76 6.31 18.24 9.87
N GLN A 77 7.00 17.49 9.03
CA GLN A 77 7.89 18.05 8.00
C GLN A 77 7.21 18.19 6.64
N SER A 78 6.03 17.57 6.47
CA SER A 78 5.32 17.46 5.18
C SER A 78 6.21 16.87 4.10
N LEU A 79 6.92 15.81 4.46
CA LEU A 79 7.85 15.11 3.58
C LEU A 79 7.66 13.59 3.69
N TRP A 80 7.99 12.91 2.60
CA TRP A 80 8.06 11.45 2.56
C TRP A 80 9.46 10.98 2.91
N PHE A 81 9.54 9.89 3.66
CA PHE A 81 10.79 9.22 3.98
C PHE A 81 10.76 7.81 3.42
N GLY A 82 11.81 7.44 2.70
CA GLY A 82 11.91 6.14 2.07
C GLY A 82 12.14 5.03 3.08
N GLY A 83 11.38 3.96 2.93
CA GLY A 83 11.54 2.72 3.67
C GLY A 83 12.11 1.61 2.79
N ALA A 84 11.72 0.37 3.08
CA ALA A 84 12.19 -0.80 2.37
C ALA A 84 11.74 -0.83 0.91
N SER A 85 12.60 -1.38 0.06
CA SER A 85 12.29 -1.65 -1.35
C SER A 85 12.12 -3.13 -1.58
N ARG A 86 11.27 -3.48 -2.55
CA ARG A 86 11.08 -4.87 -2.99
C ARG A 86 11.10 -4.93 -4.51
N GLN A 87 11.85 -5.87 -5.06
CA GLN A 87 11.86 -6.16 -6.48
C GLN A 87 11.04 -7.41 -6.78
N PHE A 88 10.17 -7.31 -7.79
CA PHE A 88 9.43 -8.45 -8.34
C PHE A 88 10.01 -8.78 -9.71
N THR A 89 10.25 -10.06 -9.95
CA THR A 89 10.89 -10.52 -11.19
C THR A 89 9.94 -11.31 -12.09
N SER A 90 8.66 -11.34 -11.72
CA SER A 90 7.62 -11.99 -12.54
C SER A 90 6.34 -11.18 -12.50
N THR A 91 5.54 -11.30 -13.57
CA THR A 91 4.15 -10.85 -13.56
C THR A 91 3.31 -11.77 -12.67
N GLY A 92 2.07 -11.38 -12.41
CA GLY A 92 1.14 -12.14 -11.59
C GLY A 92 0.88 -11.47 -10.25
N GLN A 93 0.55 -12.29 -9.28
CA GLN A 93 0.10 -11.84 -7.96
C GLN A 93 1.23 -11.93 -6.94
N HIS A 94 1.42 -10.85 -6.21
CA HIS A 94 2.44 -10.76 -5.16
C HIS A 94 1.85 -10.13 -3.91
N THR A 95 2.44 -10.42 -2.78
CA THR A 95 2.09 -9.78 -1.51
C THR A 95 3.32 -9.11 -0.92
N LEU A 96 3.10 -8.02 -0.20
CA LEU A 96 4.14 -7.29 0.51
C LEU A 96 3.62 -6.89 1.88
N ASP A 97 4.22 -7.44 2.92
CA ASP A 97 3.89 -7.09 4.29
C ASP A 97 4.73 -5.90 4.76
N VAL A 98 4.06 -4.92 5.34
CA VAL A 98 4.69 -3.70 5.84
C VAL A 98 4.40 -3.58 7.33
N ASP A 99 5.44 -3.36 8.13
CA ASP A 99 5.32 -2.99 9.52
C ASP A 99 5.01 -1.49 9.58
N ALA A 100 3.72 -1.16 9.56
CA ALA A 100 3.27 0.21 9.41
C ALA A 100 3.21 0.97 10.72
N ARG A 101 2.89 0.31 11.83
CA ARG A 101 2.79 0.88 13.18
C ARG A 101 2.04 2.21 13.22
N GLY A 102 0.86 2.23 12.61
CA GLY A 102 0.02 3.42 12.58
C GLY A 102 0.45 4.51 11.62
N ALA A 103 1.48 4.30 10.82
CA ALA A 103 1.98 5.32 9.90
C ALA A 103 1.07 5.50 8.69
N THR A 104 1.25 6.60 8.01
CA THR A 104 0.69 6.84 6.67
C THR A 104 1.74 6.44 5.65
N ILE A 105 1.40 5.51 4.77
CA ILE A 105 2.35 4.90 3.84
C ILE A 105 1.88 4.99 2.40
N PHE A 106 2.83 4.91 1.47
CA PHE A 106 2.57 4.91 0.04
C PHE A 106 3.47 3.90 -0.65
N LEU A 107 2.91 3.15 -1.58
CA LEU A 107 3.68 2.21 -2.40
C LEU A 107 4.08 2.92 -3.69
N LYS A 108 5.36 3.25 -3.81
CA LYS A 108 5.95 3.95 -4.94
C LYS A 108 6.60 2.96 -5.87
N VAL A 109 6.35 3.09 -7.17
CA VAL A 109 7.06 2.33 -8.20
C VAL A 109 8.32 3.10 -8.58
N THR A 110 9.48 2.55 -8.23
CA THR A 110 10.76 3.25 -8.38
C THR A 110 11.53 2.84 -9.62
N ALA A 111 11.31 1.63 -10.12
CA ALA A 111 11.98 1.15 -11.32
C ALA A 111 11.15 0.05 -11.99
N ALA A 112 11.28 -0.06 -13.29
CA ALA A 112 10.68 -1.15 -14.04
C ALA A 112 11.48 -1.42 -15.30
N THR A 113 11.66 -2.70 -15.61
CA THR A 113 12.26 -3.16 -16.86
C THR A 113 11.24 -4.07 -17.54
N ALA A 114 10.51 -3.51 -18.49
CA ALA A 114 9.47 -4.20 -19.23
C ALA A 114 9.16 -3.41 -20.50
N THR A 115 8.65 -4.08 -21.53
CA THR A 115 8.12 -3.39 -22.71
C THR A 115 6.85 -2.62 -22.32
N THR A 116 5.96 -3.26 -21.60
CA THR A 116 4.77 -2.65 -20.99
C THR A 116 4.54 -3.28 -19.64
N PHE A 117 3.91 -2.54 -18.72
CA PHE A 117 3.43 -3.11 -17.47
C PHE A 117 2.20 -2.37 -16.98
N SER A 118 1.43 -3.04 -16.14
CA SER A 118 0.37 -2.42 -15.35
C SER A 118 0.41 -3.00 -13.94
N LEU A 119 0.36 -2.15 -12.95
CA LEU A 119 0.35 -2.54 -11.55
C LEU A 119 -0.94 -2.07 -10.90
N ALA A 120 -1.53 -2.95 -10.12
CA ALA A 120 -2.61 -2.62 -9.20
C ALA A 120 -2.22 -3.10 -7.81
N ALA A 121 -2.54 -2.30 -6.81
CA ALA A 121 -2.25 -2.62 -5.42
C ALA A 121 -3.47 -2.35 -4.56
N ASP A 122 -3.92 -3.39 -3.88
CA ASP A 122 -4.88 -3.30 -2.80
C ASP A 122 -4.14 -3.43 -1.47
N TYR A 123 -4.80 -3.09 -0.37
CA TYR A 123 -4.20 -3.23 0.94
C TYR A 123 -5.20 -3.74 1.96
N ALA A 124 -4.69 -4.44 2.96
CA ALA A 124 -5.46 -4.88 4.12
C ALA A 124 -4.68 -4.54 5.39
N LEU A 125 -5.39 -4.02 6.39
CA LEU A 125 -4.80 -3.57 7.65
C LEU A 125 -5.07 -4.57 8.77
N SER A 126 -4.13 -4.72 9.66
CA SER A 126 -4.28 -5.61 10.82
C SER A 126 -3.54 -5.11 12.06
#